data_22ab96f515e60ecbe63eb559f3d45f4f
#
_entry.id   22ab96f515e60ecbe63eb559f3d45f4f
#
_cell.length_a   1.000
_cell.length_b   1.000
_cell.length_c   1.000
_cell.angle_alpha   90.00
_cell.angle_beta   90.00
_cell.angle_gamma   90.00
#
_symmetry.space_group_name_H-M   'P 1'
#
loop_
_entity.id
_entity.type
_entity.pdbx_description
1 polymer ?
#
loop_
_entity_poly.entity_id
_entity_poly.type
_entity_poly.pdbx_seq_one_letter_code
_entity_poly.pdbx_strand_id
1 'polypeptide(L)'
;MISVICVYNNKAVLCNCLLKGLDRQSADYELILLDNTGNNYRSAAEALNKGGRDAKGDYLMFVHQDVQLFSKDWLENVESRLRLLPNLGIAGVAGNLEMIRGLVSNLKHGDPPHSAGNIEIDRPEKVQTLDECLILIPRAVFFFQKFDEETCDDWHLYAVDYCLSIKKQGYDVYVIPDYVYHLSLGNLSKGYYRGLKKVIAKHKDAYPIIYSTPGIWNTSYPVSVLRLIKLKYKMISRYVRFKGSVKRAAKYAMGRGSW
;
A
#
# COMPACT_ATOMS: atom_id res chain seq x y z
N MET A 1 -10.02 19.30 -7.34
CA MET A 1 -10.86 18.09 -7.64
C MET A 1 -9.98 16.86 -7.74
N ILE A 2 -10.45 15.70 -7.26
CA ILE A 2 -9.74 14.41 -7.33
C ILE A 2 -10.28 13.59 -8.50
N SER A 3 -9.38 13.00 -9.32
CA SER A 3 -9.73 11.92 -10.26
C SER A 3 -9.47 10.57 -9.56
N VAL A 4 -10.53 9.79 -9.40
CA VAL A 4 -10.50 8.44 -8.82
C VAL A 4 -10.27 7.43 -9.94
N ILE A 5 -9.15 6.73 -9.92
CA ILE A 5 -8.71 5.78 -10.94
C ILE A 5 -8.65 4.39 -10.33
N CYS A 6 -9.46 3.47 -10.84
CA CYS A 6 -9.52 2.11 -10.34
C CYS A 6 -9.43 1.10 -11.48
N VAL A 7 -8.46 0.18 -11.38
CA VAL A 7 -8.42 -1.03 -12.20
C VAL A 7 -9.18 -2.13 -11.46
N TYR A 8 -10.18 -2.74 -12.13
CA TYR A 8 -10.98 -3.77 -11.49
C TYR A 8 -11.03 -5.06 -12.33
N ASN A 9 -11.07 -6.18 -11.63
CA ASN A 9 -11.25 -7.51 -12.22
C ASN A 9 -12.48 -8.26 -11.65
N ASN A 10 -13.18 -7.64 -10.69
CA ASN A 10 -14.39 -8.18 -10.08
C ASN A 10 -15.42 -7.06 -9.86
N LYS A 11 -16.45 -7.01 -10.73
CA LYS A 11 -17.51 -5.98 -10.68
C LYS A 11 -18.29 -6.00 -9.36
N ALA A 12 -18.55 -7.18 -8.78
CA ALA A 12 -19.30 -7.27 -7.54
C ALA A 12 -18.51 -6.66 -6.37
N VAL A 13 -17.21 -6.91 -6.29
CA VAL A 13 -16.33 -6.31 -5.29
C VAL A 13 -16.26 -4.79 -5.49
N LEU A 14 -16.03 -4.32 -6.73
CA LEU A 14 -16.02 -2.90 -7.06
C LEU A 14 -17.31 -2.20 -6.59
N CYS A 15 -18.48 -2.73 -6.94
CA CYS A 15 -19.78 -2.14 -6.56
C CYS A 15 -20.00 -2.13 -5.05
N ASN A 16 -19.66 -3.22 -4.36
CA ASN A 16 -19.92 -3.37 -2.92
C ASN A 16 -18.92 -2.64 -2.03
N CYS A 17 -17.73 -2.31 -2.53
CA CYS A 17 -16.68 -1.63 -1.79
C CYS A 17 -16.49 -0.19 -2.28
N LEU A 18 -15.72 0.01 -3.36
CA LEU A 18 -15.30 1.35 -3.79
C LEU A 18 -16.47 2.21 -4.20
N LEU A 19 -17.32 1.75 -5.13
CA LEU A 19 -18.44 2.57 -5.63
C LEU A 19 -19.43 2.92 -4.52
N LYS A 20 -19.73 1.99 -3.62
CA LYS A 20 -20.58 2.26 -2.46
C LYS A 20 -20.03 3.36 -1.53
N GLY A 21 -18.70 3.47 -1.42
CA GLY A 21 -18.04 4.54 -0.66
C GLY A 21 -18.06 5.87 -1.42
N LEU A 22 -17.86 5.83 -2.75
CA LEU A 22 -17.85 7.00 -3.61
C LEU A 22 -19.24 7.64 -3.76
N ASP A 23 -20.32 6.85 -3.86
CA ASP A 23 -21.70 7.35 -3.94
C ASP A 23 -22.13 8.22 -2.75
N ARG A 24 -21.40 8.15 -1.64
CA ARG A 24 -21.68 8.92 -0.42
C ARG A 24 -20.86 10.20 -0.30
N GLN A 25 -19.91 10.43 -1.20
CA GLN A 25 -19.01 11.58 -1.10
C GLN A 25 -19.77 12.88 -1.37
N SER A 26 -19.48 13.91 -0.55
CA SER A 26 -20.06 15.25 -0.68
C SER A 26 -19.37 16.08 -1.78
N ALA A 27 -18.08 15.83 -2.00
CA ALA A 27 -17.30 16.55 -3.01
C ALA A 27 -17.44 15.94 -4.40
N ASP A 28 -17.41 16.77 -5.42
CA ASP A 28 -17.33 16.34 -6.81
C ASP A 28 -15.99 15.63 -7.08
N TYR A 29 -16.05 14.57 -7.86
CA TYR A 29 -14.87 13.81 -8.30
C TYR A 29 -15.06 13.30 -9.73
N GLU A 30 -13.96 13.05 -10.41
CA GLU A 30 -13.95 12.33 -11.68
C GLU A 30 -13.71 10.84 -11.40
N LEU A 31 -14.46 9.94 -12.04
CA LEU A 31 -14.31 8.49 -11.91
C LEU A 31 -13.82 7.86 -13.21
N ILE A 32 -12.68 7.18 -13.17
CA ILE A 32 -12.08 6.45 -14.28
C ILE A 32 -11.96 4.99 -13.91
N LEU A 33 -12.80 4.15 -14.50
CA LEU A 33 -12.81 2.71 -14.27
C LEU A 33 -12.14 1.99 -15.44
N LEU A 34 -11.15 1.16 -15.14
CA LEU A 34 -10.36 0.38 -16.09
C LEU A 34 -10.72 -1.10 -15.93
N ASP A 35 -11.49 -1.63 -16.87
CA ASP A 35 -11.95 -3.03 -16.85
C ASP A 35 -10.80 -3.97 -17.19
N ASN A 36 -10.46 -4.84 -16.24
CA ASN A 36 -9.49 -5.92 -16.40
C ASN A 36 -10.11 -7.32 -16.19
N THR A 37 -11.42 -7.47 -16.28
CA THR A 37 -12.09 -8.77 -16.16
C THR A 37 -11.66 -9.75 -17.26
N GLY A 38 -11.28 -9.22 -18.42
CA GLY A 38 -10.75 -9.98 -19.56
C GLY A 38 -9.21 -10.00 -19.65
N ASN A 39 -8.47 -9.63 -18.59
CA ASN A 39 -7.01 -9.47 -18.63
C ASN A 39 -6.54 -8.48 -19.72
N ASN A 40 -7.22 -7.33 -19.81
CA ASN A 40 -6.99 -6.31 -20.83
C ASN A 40 -5.66 -5.56 -20.65
N TYR A 41 -5.05 -5.65 -19.46
CA TYR A 41 -3.78 -5.03 -19.11
C TYR A 41 -2.80 -6.08 -18.59
N ARG A 42 -1.54 -5.96 -18.99
CA ARG A 42 -0.46 -6.87 -18.57
C ARG A 42 0.08 -6.55 -17.16
N SER A 43 -0.08 -5.29 -16.71
CA SER A 43 0.42 -4.85 -15.41
C SER A 43 -0.43 -3.72 -14.80
N ALA A 44 -0.29 -3.51 -13.48
CA ALA A 44 -0.90 -2.37 -12.82
C ALA A 44 -0.34 -1.05 -13.36
N ALA A 45 0.97 -0.94 -13.54
CA ALA A 45 1.62 0.27 -14.05
C ALA A 45 1.06 0.70 -15.42
N GLU A 46 0.89 -0.24 -16.36
CA GLU A 46 0.29 0.02 -17.68
C GLU A 46 -1.14 0.57 -17.56
N ALA A 47 -2.00 -0.11 -16.79
CA ALA A 47 -3.39 0.29 -16.62
C ALA A 47 -3.50 1.66 -15.94
N LEU A 48 -2.79 1.84 -14.82
CA LEU A 48 -2.82 3.09 -14.04
C LEU A 48 -2.24 4.27 -14.83
N ASN A 49 -1.19 4.05 -15.63
CA ASN A 49 -0.67 5.07 -16.52
C ASN A 49 -1.68 5.49 -17.58
N LYS A 50 -2.47 4.56 -18.12
CA LYS A 50 -3.56 4.89 -19.05
C LYS A 50 -4.61 5.76 -18.35
N GLY A 51 -5.12 5.33 -17.20
CA GLY A 51 -6.10 6.10 -16.43
C GLY A 51 -5.60 7.48 -16.02
N GLY A 52 -4.33 7.56 -15.57
CA GLY A 52 -3.72 8.81 -15.17
C GLY A 52 -3.53 9.82 -16.32
N ARG A 53 -3.31 9.34 -17.55
CA ARG A 53 -3.28 10.22 -18.75
C ARG A 53 -4.63 10.86 -19.08
N ASP A 54 -5.71 10.12 -18.85
CA ASP A 54 -7.06 10.55 -19.16
C ASP A 54 -7.67 11.47 -18.08
N ALA A 55 -7.04 11.48 -16.88
CA ALA A 55 -7.51 12.19 -15.70
C ALA A 55 -7.35 13.72 -15.80
N LYS A 56 -8.36 14.45 -15.32
CA LYS A 56 -8.45 15.92 -15.36
C LYS A 56 -8.31 16.60 -14.00
N GLY A 57 -8.47 15.85 -12.91
CA GLY A 57 -8.37 16.38 -11.54
C GLY A 57 -6.95 16.86 -11.19
N ASP A 58 -6.86 17.70 -10.18
CA ASP A 58 -5.59 18.24 -9.68
C ASP A 58 -4.76 17.16 -8.96
N TYR A 59 -5.46 16.19 -8.37
CA TYR A 59 -4.89 15.01 -7.71
C TYR A 59 -5.45 13.75 -8.33
N LEU A 60 -4.59 12.78 -8.60
CA LEU A 60 -4.92 11.46 -9.13
C LEU A 60 -4.91 10.47 -7.98
N MET A 61 -6.06 9.91 -7.63
CA MET A 61 -6.21 8.84 -6.65
C MET A 61 -6.25 7.50 -7.35
N PHE A 62 -5.21 6.71 -7.20
CA PHE A 62 -5.15 5.33 -7.65
C PHE A 62 -5.55 4.43 -6.49
N VAL A 63 -6.62 3.65 -6.66
CA VAL A 63 -7.25 2.91 -5.57
C VAL A 63 -7.69 1.51 -6.01
N HIS A 64 -7.55 0.54 -5.11
CA HIS A 64 -8.04 -0.82 -5.34
C HIS A 64 -9.57 -0.90 -5.30
N GLN A 65 -10.15 -1.82 -6.09
CA GLN A 65 -11.60 -2.04 -6.19
C GLN A 65 -12.27 -2.43 -4.86
N ASP A 66 -11.49 -2.96 -3.91
CA ASP A 66 -11.92 -3.49 -2.61
C ASP A 66 -11.61 -2.56 -1.43
N VAL A 67 -11.30 -1.29 -1.72
CA VAL A 67 -11.18 -0.22 -0.74
C VAL A 67 -12.54 0.45 -0.53
N GLN A 68 -12.88 0.74 0.72
CA GLN A 68 -14.12 1.45 1.08
C GLN A 68 -13.80 2.73 1.86
N LEU A 69 -14.38 3.85 1.39
CA LEU A 69 -14.35 5.15 2.06
C LEU A 69 -15.59 5.26 2.96
N PHE A 70 -15.40 5.55 4.26
CA PHE A 70 -16.52 5.57 5.21
C PHE A 70 -17.08 6.96 5.47
N SER A 71 -16.23 7.98 5.56
CA SER A 71 -16.69 9.36 5.73
C SER A 71 -17.27 9.87 4.42
N LYS A 72 -18.39 10.57 4.50
CA LYS A 72 -18.97 11.30 3.36
C LYS A 72 -18.09 12.46 2.87
N ASP A 73 -17.24 12.98 3.74
CA ASP A 73 -16.36 14.12 3.48
C ASP A 73 -14.90 13.67 3.23
N TRP A 74 -14.68 12.38 2.93
CA TRP A 74 -13.33 11.81 2.82
C TRP A 74 -12.52 12.48 1.72
N LEU A 75 -13.09 12.62 0.51
CA LEU A 75 -12.41 13.25 -0.63
C LEU A 75 -12.09 14.72 -0.39
N GLU A 76 -13.01 15.48 0.21
CA GLU A 76 -12.83 16.88 0.54
C GLU A 76 -11.72 17.09 1.58
N ASN A 77 -11.75 16.29 2.65
CA ASN A 77 -10.74 16.34 3.72
C ASN A 77 -9.36 16.00 3.19
N VAL A 78 -9.26 14.96 2.36
CA VAL A 78 -7.99 14.56 1.76
C VAL A 78 -7.48 15.63 0.80
N GLU A 79 -8.30 16.16 -0.10
CA GLU A 79 -7.88 17.21 -1.02
C GLU A 79 -7.36 18.45 -0.27
N SER A 80 -8.08 18.87 0.78
CA SER A 80 -7.67 20.01 1.62
C SER A 80 -6.33 19.74 2.31
N ARG A 81 -6.11 18.53 2.80
CA ARG A 81 -4.86 18.11 3.43
C ARG A 81 -3.69 18.08 2.45
N LEU A 82 -3.89 17.49 1.26
CA LEU A 82 -2.84 17.41 0.23
C LEU A 82 -2.33 18.78 -0.21
N ARG A 83 -3.20 19.80 -0.25
CA ARG A 83 -2.82 21.18 -0.58
C ARG A 83 -1.86 21.80 0.42
N LEU A 84 -1.85 21.31 1.67
CA LEU A 84 -1.00 21.83 2.75
C LEU A 84 0.33 21.07 2.88
N LEU A 85 0.50 19.93 2.18
CA LEU A 85 1.72 19.13 2.26
C LEU A 85 2.84 19.78 1.44
N PRO A 86 3.96 20.15 2.08
CA PRO A 86 5.09 20.71 1.35
C PRO A 86 5.72 19.64 0.47
N ASN A 87 6.15 20.03 -0.72
CA ASN A 87 6.95 19.21 -1.62
C ASN A 87 6.34 17.82 -1.92
N LEU A 88 5.01 17.75 -1.98
CA LEU A 88 4.27 16.51 -2.15
C LEU A 88 4.57 15.83 -3.50
N GLY A 89 5.19 14.65 -3.46
CA GLY A 89 5.35 13.77 -4.61
C GLY A 89 4.23 12.73 -4.72
N ILE A 90 3.94 12.08 -3.60
CA ILE A 90 2.89 11.07 -3.48
C ILE A 90 2.44 10.96 -2.03
N ALA A 91 1.16 10.73 -1.79
CA ALA A 91 0.59 10.38 -0.49
C ALA A 91 -0.16 9.05 -0.57
N GLY A 92 -0.40 8.42 0.57
CA GLY A 92 -1.20 7.20 0.68
C GLY A 92 -1.71 6.99 2.09
N VAL A 93 -2.44 5.90 2.32
CA VAL A 93 -3.09 5.61 3.61
C VAL A 93 -2.32 4.62 4.47
N ALA A 94 -1.27 4.03 3.93
CA ALA A 94 -0.37 3.11 4.64
C ALA A 94 1.05 3.20 4.06
N GLY A 95 2.07 3.11 4.90
CA GLY A 95 3.47 3.20 4.45
C GLY A 95 4.48 2.85 5.52
N ASN A 96 5.75 2.80 5.15
CA ASN A 96 6.83 2.39 6.03
C ASN A 96 7.82 3.52 6.25
N LEU A 97 8.10 3.82 7.52
CA LEU A 97 9.15 4.73 7.94
C LEU A 97 10.53 4.18 7.60
N GLU A 98 11.48 5.08 7.37
CA GLU A 98 12.89 4.71 7.31
C GLU A 98 13.41 4.43 8.72
N MET A 99 14.28 3.42 8.86
CA MET A 99 14.95 3.03 10.11
C MET A 99 14.04 2.53 11.25
N ILE A 100 12.73 2.67 11.13
CA ILE A 100 11.77 2.20 12.13
C ILE A 100 10.98 1.02 11.55
N ARG A 101 10.97 -0.08 12.28
CA ARG A 101 10.18 -1.24 11.90
C ARG A 101 8.72 -1.03 12.27
N GLY A 102 7.86 -0.85 11.28
CA GLY A 102 6.43 -0.70 11.48
C GLY A 102 5.74 -0.17 10.24
N LEU A 103 4.47 -0.47 10.14
CA LEU A 103 3.57 0.09 9.15
C LEU A 103 2.79 1.24 9.80
N VAL A 104 2.99 2.44 9.27
CA VAL A 104 2.20 3.62 9.63
C VAL A 104 0.89 3.56 8.88
N SER A 105 -0.22 3.50 9.59
CA SER A 105 -1.53 3.46 8.95
C SER A 105 -2.67 3.52 9.94
N ASN A 106 -3.75 4.21 9.56
CA ASN A 106 -5.07 4.13 10.19
C ASN A 106 -6.01 3.17 9.44
N LEU A 107 -5.50 2.46 8.44
CA LEU A 107 -6.24 1.49 7.63
C LEU A 107 -6.66 0.26 8.45
N LYS A 108 -7.89 -0.18 8.26
CA LYS A 108 -8.32 -1.53 8.67
C LYS A 108 -8.48 -2.42 7.46
N HIS A 109 -8.17 -3.71 7.63
CA HIS A 109 -8.26 -4.68 6.55
C HIS A 109 -8.78 -6.05 7.02
N GLY A 110 -9.17 -6.90 6.06
CA GLY A 110 -9.63 -8.27 6.30
C GLY A 110 -11.05 -8.35 6.87
N ASP A 111 -11.57 -9.56 6.92
CA ASP A 111 -12.88 -9.88 7.50
C ASP A 111 -12.71 -10.97 8.58
N PRO A 112 -12.97 -10.67 9.87
CA PRO A 112 -13.39 -9.38 10.43
C PRO A 112 -12.32 -8.29 10.35
N PRO A 113 -12.69 -6.99 10.31
CA PRO A 113 -11.74 -5.88 10.19
C PRO A 113 -10.78 -5.79 11.37
N HIS A 114 -9.48 -5.64 11.09
CA HIS A 114 -8.43 -5.39 12.08
C HIS A 114 -7.41 -4.38 11.56
N SER A 115 -6.68 -3.71 12.45
CA SER A 115 -5.68 -2.71 12.07
C SER A 115 -4.59 -3.32 11.20
N ALA A 116 -4.30 -2.71 10.06
CA ALA A 116 -3.24 -3.14 9.15
C ALA A 116 -1.85 -2.72 9.67
N GLY A 117 -1.77 -1.53 10.26
CA GLY A 117 -0.55 -0.97 10.83
C GLY A 117 -0.42 -1.21 12.33
N ASN A 118 0.77 -0.91 12.85
CA ASN A 118 1.08 -0.90 14.27
C ASN A 118 1.44 0.50 14.79
N ILE A 119 1.42 1.51 13.91
CA ILE A 119 1.64 2.92 14.23
C ILE A 119 0.46 3.72 13.66
N GLU A 120 -0.44 4.14 14.54
CA GLU A 120 -1.53 5.04 14.20
C GLU A 120 -1.05 6.49 14.23
N ILE A 121 -1.62 7.34 13.36
CA ILE A 121 -1.23 8.74 13.22
C ILE A 121 -2.45 9.66 13.23
N ASP A 122 -2.28 10.88 13.72
CA ASP A 122 -3.28 11.96 13.72
C ASP A 122 -2.95 13.10 12.72
N ARG A 123 -1.75 13.07 12.16
CA ARG A 123 -1.23 14.02 11.17
C ARG A 123 -0.45 13.30 10.08
N PRO A 124 -0.24 13.92 8.91
CA PRO A 124 0.58 13.33 7.85
C PRO A 124 2.02 13.07 8.31
N GLU A 125 2.55 11.88 7.97
CA GLU A 125 3.90 11.47 8.32
C GLU A 125 4.71 11.15 7.05
N LYS A 126 5.98 11.62 7.00
CA LYS A 126 6.91 11.29 5.91
C LYS A 126 7.38 9.85 6.04
N VAL A 127 7.34 9.12 4.93
CA VAL A 127 7.72 7.70 4.87
C VAL A 127 8.68 7.42 3.71
N GLN A 128 9.24 6.21 3.66
CA GLN A 128 10.04 5.81 2.50
C GLN A 128 9.17 5.33 1.36
N THR A 129 8.23 4.44 1.64
CA THR A 129 7.36 3.83 0.63
C THR A 129 5.93 3.71 1.14
N LEU A 130 5.00 3.55 0.20
CA LEU A 130 3.58 3.39 0.45
C LEU A 130 3.09 1.99 0.06
N ASP A 131 1.96 1.60 0.66
CA ASP A 131 1.13 0.49 0.22
C ASP A 131 0.32 0.88 -1.01
N GLU A 132 0.01 -0.08 -1.84
CA GLU A 132 -0.62 0.10 -3.15
C GLU A 132 -2.14 0.25 -3.10
N CYS A 133 -2.77 -0.04 -1.96
CA CYS A 133 -4.23 -0.09 -1.87
C CYS A 133 -4.91 1.25 -2.17
N LEU A 134 -4.29 2.37 -1.77
CA LEU A 134 -4.72 3.72 -2.10
C LEU A 134 -3.56 4.69 -2.04
N ILE A 135 -3.27 5.34 -3.18
CA ILE A 135 -2.25 6.38 -3.31
C ILE A 135 -2.80 7.58 -4.07
N LEU A 136 -2.26 8.76 -3.77
CA LEU A 136 -2.64 10.05 -4.38
C LEU A 136 -1.39 10.76 -4.87
N ILE A 137 -1.44 11.22 -6.11
CA ILE A 137 -0.30 11.91 -6.76
C ILE A 137 -0.83 13.23 -7.34
N PRO A 138 -0.16 14.38 -7.09
CA PRO A 138 -0.49 15.61 -7.80
C PRO A 138 -0.37 15.40 -9.31
N ARG A 139 -1.36 15.84 -10.08
CA ARG A 139 -1.40 15.62 -11.53
C ARG A 139 -0.12 16.10 -12.22
N ALA A 140 0.40 17.27 -11.85
CA ALA A 140 1.64 17.79 -12.41
C ALA A 140 2.84 16.85 -12.15
N VAL A 141 2.92 16.28 -10.93
CA VAL A 141 3.97 15.33 -10.55
C VAL A 141 3.83 14.01 -11.33
N PHE A 142 2.60 13.52 -11.51
CA PHE A 142 2.34 12.32 -12.32
C PHE A 142 2.75 12.51 -13.79
N PHE A 143 2.51 13.68 -14.38
CA PHE A 143 2.94 13.96 -15.76
C PHE A 143 4.44 14.13 -15.88
N PHE A 144 5.12 14.59 -14.82
CA PHE A 144 6.58 14.62 -14.73
C PHE A 144 7.17 13.21 -14.61
N GLN A 145 6.57 12.34 -13.78
CA GLN A 145 6.99 10.96 -13.58
C GLN A 145 5.78 10.03 -13.52
N LYS A 146 5.72 9.08 -14.43
CA LYS A 146 4.72 7.99 -14.47
C LYS A 146 5.23 6.74 -13.76
N PHE A 147 4.35 5.76 -13.57
CA PHE A 147 4.77 4.44 -13.14
C PHE A 147 5.68 3.78 -14.19
N ASP A 148 6.73 3.12 -13.73
CA ASP A 148 7.69 2.43 -14.61
C ASP A 148 7.13 1.05 -15.00
N GLU A 149 6.65 0.94 -16.24
CA GLU A 149 6.04 -0.29 -16.78
C GLU A 149 7.07 -1.41 -17.04
N GLU A 150 8.37 -1.09 -17.17
CA GLU A 150 9.43 -2.08 -17.37
C GLU A 150 9.86 -2.71 -16.05
N THR A 151 10.00 -1.89 -15.01
CA THR A 151 10.33 -2.36 -13.67
C THR A 151 9.13 -3.06 -13.03
N CYS A 152 7.93 -2.47 -13.17
CA CYS A 152 6.67 -2.94 -12.57
C CYS A 152 5.78 -3.62 -13.63
N ASP A 153 6.27 -4.70 -14.22
CA ASP A 153 5.61 -5.48 -15.28
C ASP A 153 4.57 -6.50 -14.77
N ASP A 154 4.15 -6.36 -13.52
CA ASP A 154 3.16 -7.21 -12.83
C ASP A 154 2.19 -6.33 -12.02
N TRP A 155 1.44 -6.92 -11.10
CA TRP A 155 0.40 -6.25 -10.30
C TRP A 155 0.89 -5.74 -8.95
N HIS A 156 2.22 -5.68 -8.73
CA HIS A 156 2.85 -5.31 -7.47
C HIS A 156 4.00 -4.33 -7.64
N LEU A 157 4.33 -3.62 -6.55
CA LEU A 157 5.53 -2.80 -6.36
C LEU A 157 5.57 -1.47 -7.15
N TYR A 158 4.51 -1.14 -7.88
CA TYR A 158 4.43 0.12 -8.62
C TYR A 158 4.45 1.36 -7.69
N ALA A 159 3.80 1.30 -6.53
CA ALA A 159 3.86 2.39 -5.56
C ALA A 159 5.23 2.44 -4.86
N VAL A 160 5.82 1.30 -4.53
CA VAL A 160 7.16 1.22 -3.92
C VAL A 160 8.21 1.81 -4.88
N ASP A 161 8.22 1.37 -6.13
CA ASP A 161 9.13 1.89 -7.17
C ASP A 161 8.94 3.39 -7.38
N TYR A 162 7.69 3.84 -7.47
CA TYR A 162 7.36 5.25 -7.63
C TYR A 162 7.85 6.11 -6.46
N CYS A 163 7.60 5.68 -5.22
CA CYS A 163 8.06 6.39 -4.02
C CYS A 163 9.58 6.57 -4.01
N LEU A 164 10.33 5.50 -4.29
CA LEU A 164 11.78 5.54 -4.32
C LEU A 164 12.30 6.44 -5.47
N SER A 165 11.63 6.40 -6.61
CA SER A 165 12.00 7.20 -7.78
C SER A 165 11.73 8.69 -7.56
N ILE A 166 10.55 9.04 -7.03
CA ILE A 166 10.17 10.45 -6.84
C ILE A 166 10.96 11.11 -5.70
N LYS A 167 11.33 10.35 -4.66
CA LYS A 167 12.24 10.83 -3.61
C LYS A 167 13.63 11.19 -4.16
N LYS A 168 14.16 10.46 -5.14
CA LYS A 168 15.42 10.82 -5.83
C LYS A 168 15.33 12.13 -6.61
N GLN A 169 14.12 12.55 -6.98
CA GLN A 169 13.86 13.85 -7.61
C GLN A 169 13.63 14.98 -6.58
N GLY A 170 13.78 14.68 -5.29
CA GLY A 170 13.65 15.65 -4.20
C GLY A 170 12.24 15.84 -3.65
N TYR A 171 11.25 15.07 -4.12
CA TYR A 171 9.88 15.11 -3.57
C TYR A 171 9.73 14.27 -2.30
N ASP A 172 8.70 14.61 -1.52
CA ASP A 172 8.36 13.90 -0.30
C ASP A 172 7.24 12.86 -0.52
N VAL A 173 7.27 11.81 0.28
CA VAL A 173 6.27 10.73 0.32
C VAL A 173 5.58 10.76 1.68
N TYR A 174 4.24 10.78 1.71
CA TYR A 174 3.46 10.94 2.93
C TYR A 174 2.46 9.80 3.15
N VAL A 175 2.28 9.38 4.40
CA VAL A 175 1.06 8.71 4.84
C VAL A 175 0.14 9.77 5.43
N ILE A 176 -1.13 9.76 5.02
CA ILE A 176 -2.19 10.63 5.56
C ILE A 176 -3.03 9.87 6.60
N PRO A 177 -3.57 10.56 7.64
CA PRO A 177 -4.28 9.91 8.74
C PRO A 177 -5.71 9.49 8.40
N ASP A 178 -6.14 9.67 7.15
CA ASP A 178 -7.51 9.45 6.73
C ASP A 178 -7.85 7.97 6.68
N TYR A 179 -8.88 7.57 7.43
CA TYR A 179 -9.28 6.18 7.61
C TYR A 179 -9.92 5.58 6.36
N VAL A 180 -9.49 4.39 5.99
CA VAL A 180 -10.11 3.55 4.96
C VAL A 180 -10.20 2.09 5.42
N TYR A 181 -11.06 1.32 4.75
CA TYR A 181 -11.11 -0.13 4.91
C TYR A 181 -10.70 -0.80 3.59
N HIS A 182 -9.86 -1.83 3.69
CA HIS A 182 -9.40 -2.64 2.57
C HIS A 182 -9.78 -4.11 2.81
N LEU A 183 -10.64 -4.66 2.00
CA LEU A 183 -11.20 -5.99 2.22
C LEU A 183 -10.15 -7.09 2.20
N SER A 184 -9.18 -7.04 1.28
CA SER A 184 -8.16 -8.07 1.14
C SER A 184 -6.99 -7.90 2.10
N LEU A 185 -6.31 -9.02 2.40
CA LEU A 185 -5.09 -9.05 3.21
C LEU A 185 -3.80 -8.96 2.38
N GLY A 186 -3.95 -8.87 1.05
CA GLY A 186 -2.84 -8.93 0.11
C GLY A 186 -2.28 -10.36 -0.05
N ASN A 187 -1.69 -10.63 -1.21
CA ASN A 187 -1.08 -11.92 -1.52
C ASN A 187 0.29 -11.73 -2.17
N LEU A 188 1.32 -12.40 -1.63
CA LEU A 188 2.67 -12.37 -2.20
C LEU A 188 2.84 -13.49 -3.22
N SER A 189 2.61 -13.17 -4.48
CA SER A 189 2.76 -14.08 -5.62
C SER A 189 4.24 -14.31 -6.00
N LYS A 190 4.49 -15.23 -6.93
CA LYS A 190 5.81 -15.36 -7.57
C LYS A 190 6.19 -14.07 -8.34
N GLY A 191 5.18 -13.40 -8.93
CA GLY A 191 5.32 -12.11 -9.61
C GLY A 191 5.86 -11.02 -8.70
N TYR A 192 5.37 -10.91 -7.47
CA TYR A 192 5.89 -9.99 -6.47
C TYR A 192 7.43 -10.10 -6.31
N TYR A 193 7.95 -11.31 -6.12
CA TYR A 193 9.40 -11.50 -5.93
C TYR A 193 10.22 -11.28 -7.21
N ARG A 194 9.62 -11.48 -8.38
CA ARG A 194 10.24 -11.11 -9.67
C ARG A 194 10.36 -9.59 -9.79
N GLY A 195 9.28 -8.86 -9.54
CA GLY A 195 9.27 -7.40 -9.51
C GLY A 195 10.22 -6.84 -8.45
N LEU A 196 10.25 -7.42 -7.24
CA LEU A 196 11.16 -7.00 -6.17
C LEU A 196 12.64 -7.06 -6.59
N LYS A 197 13.05 -8.06 -7.39
CA LYS A 197 14.42 -8.12 -7.94
C LYS A 197 14.71 -6.92 -8.83
N LYS A 198 13.76 -6.52 -9.69
CA LYS A 198 13.89 -5.37 -10.58
C LYS A 198 13.95 -4.06 -9.78
N VAL A 199 13.06 -3.89 -8.81
CA VAL A 199 13.04 -2.70 -7.93
C VAL A 199 14.35 -2.57 -7.15
N ILE A 200 14.86 -3.66 -6.56
CA ILE A 200 16.17 -3.65 -5.89
C ILE A 200 17.28 -3.29 -6.86
N ALA A 201 17.32 -3.91 -8.03
CA ALA A 201 18.36 -3.63 -9.03
C ALA A 201 18.38 -2.14 -9.46
N LYS A 202 17.19 -1.53 -9.62
CA LYS A 202 17.02 -0.12 -10.00
C LYS A 202 17.42 0.86 -8.89
N HIS A 203 17.22 0.48 -7.62
CA HIS A 203 17.32 1.42 -6.51
C HIS A 203 18.47 1.18 -5.53
N LYS A 204 19.21 0.08 -5.63
CA LYS A 204 20.25 -0.34 -4.68
C LYS A 204 21.35 0.69 -4.43
N ASP A 205 21.70 1.50 -5.44
CA ASP A 205 22.77 2.49 -5.31
C ASP A 205 22.35 3.71 -4.49
N ALA A 206 21.03 4.00 -4.41
CA ALA A 206 20.48 5.09 -3.64
C ALA A 206 19.91 4.65 -2.27
N TYR A 207 19.47 3.39 -2.17
CA TYR A 207 18.79 2.87 -0.97
C TYR A 207 19.42 1.55 -0.53
N PRO A 208 20.26 1.56 0.52
CA PRO A 208 20.81 0.33 1.11
C PRO A 208 19.74 -0.61 1.66
N ILE A 209 18.62 -0.04 2.10
CA ILE A 209 17.46 -0.77 2.64
C ILE A 209 16.19 -0.18 2.03
N ILE A 210 15.33 -1.06 1.51
CA ILE A 210 13.98 -0.73 1.07
C ILE A 210 13.00 -1.27 2.09
N TYR A 211 12.19 -0.36 2.65
CA TYR A 211 11.09 -0.68 3.55
C TYR A 211 9.80 -0.76 2.73
N SER A 212 9.09 -1.86 2.83
CA SER A 212 7.80 -2.03 2.15
C SER A 212 6.83 -2.78 3.06
N THR A 213 5.54 -2.67 2.81
CA THR A 213 4.49 -3.34 3.61
C THR A 213 4.77 -4.83 3.83
N PRO A 214 5.18 -5.61 2.81
CA PRO A 214 5.49 -7.01 3.01
C PRO A 214 6.82 -7.28 3.72
N GLY A 215 7.75 -6.32 3.83
CA GLY A 215 9.02 -6.56 4.49
C GLY A 215 10.09 -5.50 4.27
N ILE A 216 11.21 -5.72 4.97
CA ILE A 216 12.43 -4.90 4.90
C ILE A 216 13.44 -5.65 4.04
N TRP A 217 14.00 -4.98 3.04
CA TRP A 217 14.85 -5.59 2.03
C TRP A 217 16.21 -4.88 2.00
N ASN A 218 17.24 -5.56 2.49
CA ASN A 218 18.61 -5.08 2.33
C ASN A 218 19.05 -5.34 0.88
N THR A 219 19.38 -4.28 0.17
CA THR A 219 19.64 -4.31 -1.29
C THR A 219 21.00 -4.91 -1.66
N SER A 220 21.89 -5.11 -0.68
CA SER A 220 23.18 -5.79 -0.87
C SER A 220 23.04 -7.31 -1.02
N TYR A 221 21.88 -7.90 -0.68
CA TYR A 221 21.68 -9.34 -0.73
C TYR A 221 20.72 -9.75 -1.86
N PRO A 222 20.97 -10.89 -2.51
CA PRO A 222 20.02 -11.45 -3.48
C PRO A 222 18.64 -11.72 -2.84
N VAL A 223 17.56 -11.49 -3.57
CA VAL A 223 16.16 -11.70 -3.10
C VAL A 223 15.93 -13.15 -2.62
N SER A 224 16.61 -14.13 -3.22
CA SER A 224 16.54 -15.53 -2.78
C SER A 224 17.04 -15.71 -1.35
N VAL A 225 18.14 -15.07 -0.99
CA VAL A 225 18.71 -15.09 0.37
C VAL A 225 17.75 -14.37 1.35
N LEU A 226 17.25 -13.20 0.98
CA LEU A 226 16.28 -12.45 1.79
C LEU A 226 15.00 -13.26 2.08
N ARG A 227 14.52 -14.01 1.09
CA ARG A 227 13.38 -14.93 1.26
C ARG A 227 13.69 -16.05 2.26
N LEU A 228 14.86 -16.66 2.17
CA LEU A 228 15.27 -17.71 3.10
C LEU A 228 15.37 -17.18 4.55
N ILE A 229 15.98 -16.01 4.72
CA ILE A 229 16.05 -15.33 6.02
C ILE A 229 14.64 -15.08 6.56
N LYS A 230 13.73 -14.54 5.75
CA LYS A 230 12.33 -14.26 6.14
C LYS A 230 11.59 -15.54 6.54
N LEU A 231 11.76 -16.64 5.81
CA LEU A 231 11.17 -17.93 6.13
C LEU A 231 11.71 -18.47 7.45
N LYS A 232 13.03 -18.40 7.67
CA LYS A 232 13.66 -18.81 8.93
C LYS A 232 13.10 -18.03 10.14
N TYR A 233 13.00 -16.70 10.03
CA TYR A 233 12.40 -15.87 11.08
C TYR A 233 10.92 -16.22 11.34
N LYS A 234 10.12 -16.47 10.30
CA LYS A 234 8.72 -16.90 10.44
C LYS A 234 8.60 -18.24 11.16
N MET A 235 9.49 -19.20 10.87
CA MET A 235 9.54 -20.49 11.55
C MET A 235 9.93 -20.34 13.02
N ILE A 236 10.98 -19.57 13.32
CA ILE A 236 11.43 -19.30 14.70
C ILE A 236 10.31 -18.61 15.49
N SER A 237 9.66 -17.59 14.94
CA SER A 237 8.57 -16.89 15.63
C SER A 237 7.36 -17.79 15.92
N ARG A 238 7.01 -18.69 14.99
CA ARG A 238 5.97 -19.72 15.22
C ARG A 238 6.35 -20.69 16.33
N TYR A 239 7.60 -21.15 16.33
CA TYR A 239 8.11 -22.06 17.36
C TYR A 239 8.10 -21.42 18.76
N VAL A 240 8.54 -20.14 18.86
CA VAL A 240 8.51 -19.38 20.12
C VAL A 240 7.08 -19.18 20.62
N ARG A 241 6.13 -18.84 19.73
CA ARG A 241 4.70 -18.72 20.11
C ARG A 241 4.13 -20.07 20.57
N PHE A 242 4.45 -21.15 19.87
CA PHE A 242 4.02 -22.50 20.24
C PHE A 242 4.55 -22.88 21.64
N LYS A 243 5.86 -22.70 21.90
CA LYS A 243 6.42 -22.91 23.24
C LYS A 243 5.77 -22.05 24.33
N GLY A 244 5.46 -20.79 24.01
CA GLY A 244 4.77 -19.88 24.93
C GLY A 244 3.33 -20.32 25.24
N SER A 245 2.59 -20.87 24.26
CA SER A 245 1.25 -21.42 24.48
C SER A 245 1.27 -22.73 25.26
N VAL A 246 2.24 -23.62 24.99
CA VAL A 246 2.43 -24.86 25.77
C VAL A 246 2.76 -24.56 27.23
N LYS A 247 3.68 -23.60 27.49
CA LYS A 247 3.99 -23.17 28.88
C LYS A 247 2.77 -22.58 29.60
N ARG A 248 1.91 -21.80 28.90
CA ARG A 248 0.68 -21.25 29.48
C ARG A 248 -0.32 -22.36 29.79
N ALA A 249 -0.52 -23.31 28.86
CA ALA A 249 -1.43 -24.46 29.07
C ALA A 249 -0.95 -25.36 30.24
N ALA A 250 0.35 -25.64 30.34
CA ALA A 250 0.93 -26.39 31.46
C ALA A 250 0.74 -25.66 32.80
N LYS A 251 0.97 -24.34 32.85
CA LYS A 251 0.73 -23.54 34.07
C LYS A 251 -0.77 -23.53 34.47
N TYR A 252 -1.68 -23.55 33.50
CA TYR A 252 -3.12 -23.61 33.76
C TYR A 252 -3.55 -24.99 34.28
N ALA A 253 -2.95 -26.07 33.77
CA ALA A 253 -3.22 -27.43 34.20
C ALA A 253 -2.68 -27.69 35.64
N MET A 254 -1.50 -27.16 35.96
CA MET A 254 -0.91 -27.27 37.31
C MET A 254 -1.57 -26.39 38.39
N GLY A 255 -2.22 -25.26 37.98
CA GLY A 255 -2.94 -24.39 38.89
C GLY A 255 -4.35 -24.86 39.27
N ARG A 256 -4.85 -25.98 38.68
CA ARG A 256 -6.13 -26.60 39.07
C ARG A 256 -5.99 -27.79 40.02
N GLY A 257 -4.82 -28.03 40.51
CA GLY A 257 -4.52 -29.18 41.39
C GLY A 257 -4.29 -28.85 42.87
N SER A 258 -4.89 -27.77 43.38
CA SER A 258 -4.86 -27.47 44.83
C SER A 258 -6.29 -27.22 45.32
N TRP A 259 -6.89 -28.31 45.80
CA TRP A 259 -7.96 -28.30 46.83
C TRP A 259 -7.41 -29.02 48.05
#